data_55739298c33fc8f041445d81fd6ed406
#
_entry.id   55739298c33fc8f041445d81fd6ed406
#
_cell.length_a   1.000
_cell.length_b   1.000
_cell.length_c   1.000
_cell.angle_alpha   90.00
_cell.angle_beta   90.00
_cell.angle_gamma   90.00
#
_symmetry.space_group_name_H-M   'P 1'
#
loop_
_entity.id
_entity.type
_entity.pdbx_description
1 polymer ?
#
loop_
_entity_poly.entity_id
_entity_poly.type
_entity_poly.pdbx_seq_one_letter_code
_entity_poly.pdbx_strand_id
1 'polypeptide(L)'
;MDERYAISRYEQAALLLPAKWQRLARQLPDHQKARAEELRLRAGQPMTVLLPEGEVWPSQEQPIPRVAQTDLEQLCDMATGYSRYAVSDTLGQGYLTAPGGFRIGVCGTAVVREGDSRNLRDLSSVCIRIGREQEGVSAPVLPQLWEDSRFRSTVILSPPGLGKTTLLRDMI
;
A
#
# COMPACT_ATOMS: atom_id res chain seq x y z
N MET A 1 11.96 -13.37 6.27
CA MET A 1 11.62 -12.55 5.05
C MET A 1 12.93 -12.13 4.42
N ASP A 2 13.08 -12.35 3.12
CA ASP A 2 14.25 -11.84 2.39
C ASP A 2 14.21 -10.31 2.35
N GLU A 3 15.19 -9.66 2.98
CA GLU A 3 15.33 -8.20 3.02
C GLU A 3 15.41 -7.61 1.62
N ARG A 4 16.04 -8.29 0.67
CA ARG A 4 16.14 -7.89 -0.73
C ARG A 4 14.76 -7.84 -1.40
N TYR A 5 13.90 -8.83 -1.13
CA TYR A 5 12.54 -8.84 -1.63
C TYR A 5 11.74 -7.66 -1.06
N ALA A 6 11.84 -7.39 0.24
CA ALA A 6 11.14 -6.27 0.86
C ALA A 6 11.57 -4.91 0.29
N ILE A 7 12.90 -4.70 0.07
CA ILE A 7 13.43 -3.50 -0.59
C ILE A 7 12.89 -3.40 -2.03
N SER A 8 12.90 -4.50 -2.78
CA SER A 8 12.37 -4.53 -4.16
C SER A 8 10.88 -4.13 -4.20
N ARG A 9 10.06 -4.61 -3.25
CA ARG A 9 8.65 -4.22 -3.14
C ARG A 9 8.49 -2.73 -2.86
N TYR A 10 9.33 -2.15 -1.99
CA TYR A 10 9.36 -0.72 -1.75
C TYR A 10 9.68 0.07 -3.02
N GLU A 11 10.75 -0.34 -3.74
CA GLU A 11 11.15 0.33 -4.98
C GLU A 11 10.07 0.25 -6.06
N GLN A 12 9.37 -0.88 -6.18
CA GLN A 12 8.23 -1.02 -7.08
C GLN A 12 7.07 -0.08 -6.69
N ALA A 13 6.76 0.05 -5.40
CA ALA A 13 5.76 1.00 -4.92
C ALA A 13 6.18 2.45 -5.22
N ALA A 14 7.46 2.78 -5.03
CA ALA A 14 8.00 4.10 -5.32
C ALA A 14 7.91 4.46 -6.81
N LEU A 15 7.96 3.49 -7.73
CA LEU A 15 7.76 3.71 -9.17
C LEU A 15 6.36 4.22 -9.54
N LEU A 16 5.37 4.02 -8.66
CA LEU A 16 4.00 4.52 -8.86
C LEU A 16 3.88 6.03 -8.53
N LEU A 17 4.88 6.61 -7.90
CA LEU A 17 4.89 8.03 -7.55
C LEU A 17 5.24 8.91 -8.76
N PRO A 18 4.76 10.16 -8.84
CA PRO A 18 5.30 11.16 -9.75
C PRO A 18 6.81 11.33 -9.58
N ALA A 19 7.54 11.61 -10.66
CA ALA A 19 9.01 11.58 -10.74
C ALA A 19 9.72 12.33 -9.58
N LYS A 20 9.18 13.50 -9.20
CA LYS A 20 9.68 14.28 -8.04
C LYS A 20 9.67 13.46 -6.76
N TRP A 21 8.57 12.83 -6.43
CA TRP A 21 8.35 12.07 -5.21
C TRP A 21 9.06 10.72 -5.24
N GLN A 22 9.14 10.10 -6.43
CA GLN A 22 9.93 8.90 -6.66
C GLN A 22 11.41 9.11 -6.30
N ARG A 23 11.99 10.23 -6.75
CA ARG A 23 13.39 10.58 -6.44
C ARG A 23 13.61 10.72 -4.93
N LEU A 24 12.68 11.34 -4.22
CA LEU A 24 12.77 11.52 -2.76
C LEU A 24 12.58 10.19 -2.02
N ALA A 25 11.59 9.38 -2.41
CA ALA A 25 11.34 8.08 -1.81
C ALA A 25 12.58 7.16 -1.88
N ARG A 26 13.31 7.19 -2.98
CA ARG A 26 14.53 6.37 -3.17
C ARG A 26 15.68 6.72 -2.23
N GLN A 27 15.69 7.91 -1.62
CA GLN A 27 16.72 8.33 -0.67
C GLN A 27 16.55 7.66 0.71
N LEU A 28 15.42 7.00 0.97
CA LEU A 28 15.23 6.27 2.22
C LEU A 28 16.29 5.16 2.35
N PRO A 29 16.95 5.01 3.52
CA PRO A 29 17.93 3.94 3.74
C PRO A 29 17.32 2.54 3.57
N ASP A 30 18.09 1.57 3.07
CA ASP A 30 17.62 0.24 2.73
C ASP A 30 16.99 -0.50 3.92
N HIS A 31 17.56 -0.39 5.13
CA HIS A 31 16.99 -0.98 6.34
C HIS A 31 15.59 -0.41 6.68
N GLN A 32 15.29 0.84 6.30
CA GLN A 32 13.96 1.43 6.45
C GLN A 32 13.05 1.02 5.29
N LYS A 33 13.56 0.97 4.04
CA LYS A 33 12.80 0.46 2.88
C LYS A 33 12.30 -0.96 3.14
N ALA A 34 13.16 -1.81 3.71
CA ALA A 34 12.80 -3.19 4.05
C ALA A 34 11.65 -3.29 5.06
N ARG A 35 11.39 -2.25 5.83
CA ARG A 35 10.36 -2.21 6.88
C ARG A 35 9.19 -1.29 6.55
N ALA A 36 9.25 -0.54 5.44
CA ALA A 36 8.23 0.41 5.05
C ALA A 36 6.89 -0.29 4.77
N GLU A 37 5.80 0.23 5.29
CA GLU A 37 4.44 -0.31 5.16
C GLU A 37 3.60 0.46 4.16
N GLU A 38 3.75 1.79 4.11
CA GLU A 38 2.99 2.66 3.22
C GLU A 38 3.82 3.89 2.80
N LEU A 39 3.60 4.35 1.56
CA LEU A 39 3.99 5.68 1.10
C LEU A 39 2.76 6.59 1.22
N ARG A 40 2.89 7.70 1.92
CA ARG A 40 1.77 8.60 2.25
C ARG A 40 1.99 10.00 1.68
N LEU A 41 1.06 10.44 0.86
CA LEU A 41 1.01 11.78 0.31
C LEU A 41 -0.27 12.48 0.80
N ARG A 42 -0.12 13.63 1.45
CA ARG A 42 -1.24 14.47 1.92
C ARG A 42 -1.07 15.89 1.39
N ALA A 43 -2.11 16.44 0.80
CA ALA A 43 -2.07 17.80 0.26
C ALA A 43 -1.58 18.82 1.30
N GLY A 44 -0.63 19.67 0.92
CA GLY A 44 -0.03 20.67 1.79
C GLY A 44 0.97 20.14 2.83
N GLN A 45 1.19 18.83 2.93
CA GLN A 45 2.12 18.20 3.85
C GLN A 45 3.35 17.61 3.12
N PRO A 46 4.47 17.38 3.81
CA PRO A 46 5.53 16.53 3.27
C PRO A 46 5.04 15.12 2.98
N MET A 47 5.61 14.46 1.98
CA MET A 47 5.42 13.01 1.80
C MET A 47 6.09 12.28 2.96
N THR A 48 5.45 11.25 3.48
CA THR A 48 6.00 10.41 4.54
C THR A 48 5.98 8.93 4.16
N VAL A 49 6.84 8.16 4.80
CA VAL A 49 6.86 6.70 4.73
C VAL A 49 6.46 6.17 6.10
N LEU A 50 5.44 5.31 6.15
CA LEU A 50 5.03 4.63 7.38
C LEU A 50 5.96 3.45 7.62
N LEU A 51 6.58 3.44 8.79
CA LEU A 51 7.31 2.32 9.37
C LEU A 51 6.54 1.79 10.59
N PRO A 52 6.84 0.60 11.12
CA PRO A 52 6.22 0.10 12.35
C PRO A 52 6.35 1.04 13.55
N GLU A 53 7.42 1.84 13.61
CA GLU A 53 7.68 2.79 14.68
C GLU A 53 7.00 4.15 14.48
N GLY A 54 6.49 4.44 13.29
CA GLY A 54 5.87 5.71 12.95
C GLY A 54 6.23 6.23 11.57
N GLU A 55 5.82 7.45 11.27
CA GLU A 55 6.09 8.08 9.98
C GLU A 55 7.45 8.76 9.95
N VAL A 56 8.17 8.58 8.85
CA VAL A 56 9.47 9.21 8.60
C VAL A 56 9.44 10.01 7.30
N TRP A 57 10.26 11.05 7.23
CA TRP A 57 10.55 11.76 5.99
C TRP A 57 11.66 11.04 5.22
N PRO A 58 11.47 10.71 3.93
CA PRO A 58 12.43 9.84 3.21
C PRO A 58 13.69 10.56 2.73
N SER A 59 13.79 11.89 2.88
CA SER A 59 14.85 12.70 2.28
C SER A 59 15.46 13.67 3.27
N GLN A 60 16.71 14.11 2.99
CA GLN A 60 17.41 15.18 3.71
C GLN A 60 17.30 16.55 3.01
N GLU A 61 16.51 16.65 1.94
CA GLU A 61 16.38 17.89 1.17
C GLU A 61 15.74 19.02 1.99
N GLN A 62 16.28 20.23 1.81
CA GLN A 62 15.75 21.46 2.39
C GLN A 62 15.60 22.54 1.29
N PRO A 63 14.52 23.32 1.29
CA PRO A 63 13.33 23.18 2.14
C PRO A 63 12.56 21.90 1.83
N ILE A 64 11.90 21.33 2.86
CA ILE A 64 11.09 20.11 2.68
C ILE A 64 9.92 20.40 1.74
N PRO A 65 9.83 19.73 0.56
CA PRO A 65 8.76 19.97 -0.38
C PRO A 65 7.42 19.48 0.16
N ARG A 66 6.36 20.22 -0.17
CA ARG A 66 4.98 19.86 0.19
C ARG A 66 4.26 19.28 -1.01
N VAL A 67 3.40 18.33 -0.77
CA VAL A 67 2.56 17.67 -1.77
C VAL A 67 1.51 18.67 -2.26
N ALA A 68 1.47 18.91 -3.57
CA ALA A 68 0.40 19.67 -4.21
C ALA A 68 -0.78 18.74 -4.54
N GLN A 69 -1.96 19.31 -4.69
CA GLN A 69 -3.13 18.54 -5.13
C GLN A 69 -2.91 17.90 -6.51
N THR A 70 -2.22 18.62 -7.40
CA THR A 70 -1.83 18.11 -8.72
C THR A 70 -0.92 16.88 -8.66
N ASP A 71 -0.09 16.74 -7.62
CA ASP A 71 0.73 15.55 -7.42
C ASP A 71 -0.14 14.31 -7.12
N LEU A 72 -1.22 14.49 -6.33
CA LEU A 72 -2.18 13.41 -6.01
C LEU A 72 -2.98 12.99 -7.25
N GLU A 73 -3.43 13.96 -8.04
CA GLU A 73 -4.16 13.72 -9.28
C GLU A 73 -3.26 12.96 -10.29
N GLN A 74 -2.03 13.42 -10.48
CA GLN A 74 -1.06 12.76 -11.34
C GLN A 74 -0.77 11.32 -10.91
N LEU A 75 -0.63 11.06 -9.60
CA LEU A 75 -0.45 9.71 -9.08
C LEU A 75 -1.63 8.81 -9.44
N CYS A 76 -2.86 9.28 -9.25
CA CYS A 76 -4.07 8.53 -9.60
C CYS A 76 -4.14 8.25 -11.11
N ASP A 77 -3.84 9.24 -11.95
CA ASP A 77 -3.82 9.06 -13.41
C ASP A 77 -2.76 8.03 -13.84
N MET A 78 -1.56 8.07 -13.28
CA MET A 78 -0.50 7.09 -13.54
C MET A 78 -0.92 5.67 -13.08
N ALA A 79 -1.47 5.55 -11.88
CA ALA A 79 -1.89 4.27 -11.32
C ALA A 79 -3.00 3.59 -12.13
N THR A 80 -3.83 4.37 -12.80
CA THR A 80 -4.95 3.90 -13.63
C THR A 80 -4.60 3.75 -15.11
N GLY A 81 -3.34 3.97 -15.49
CA GLY A 81 -2.89 4.00 -16.88
C GLY A 81 -3.62 5.05 -17.71
N TYR A 82 -3.98 6.18 -17.07
CA TYR A 82 -4.78 7.28 -17.67
C TYR A 82 -6.18 6.88 -18.12
N SER A 83 -6.69 5.72 -17.69
CA SER A 83 -8.04 5.22 -18.03
C SER A 83 -9.02 5.50 -16.89
N ARG A 84 -9.67 6.67 -16.92
CA ARG A 84 -10.65 7.09 -15.90
C ARG A 84 -11.92 6.23 -15.89
N TYR A 85 -12.27 5.58 -17.01
CA TYR A 85 -13.49 4.77 -17.13
C TYR A 85 -13.38 3.41 -16.42
N ALA A 86 -12.19 2.81 -16.37
CA ALA A 86 -12.00 1.50 -15.74
C ALA A 86 -11.97 1.57 -14.21
N VAL A 87 -12.02 2.76 -13.62
CA VAL A 87 -11.69 3.01 -12.22
C VAL A 87 -12.80 3.72 -11.45
N SER A 88 -13.88 4.15 -12.13
CA SER A 88 -14.98 4.92 -11.49
C SER A 88 -15.54 4.22 -10.25
N ASP A 89 -15.74 2.89 -10.33
CA ASP A 89 -16.38 2.13 -9.26
C ASP A 89 -15.45 1.97 -8.05
N THR A 90 -14.15 1.70 -8.26
CA THR A 90 -13.19 1.54 -7.17
C THR A 90 -12.78 2.87 -6.57
N LEU A 91 -12.67 3.94 -7.38
CA LEU A 91 -12.40 5.29 -6.90
C LEU A 91 -13.53 5.78 -5.98
N GLY A 92 -14.78 5.48 -6.33
CA GLY A 92 -15.94 5.76 -5.47
C GLY A 92 -15.91 4.98 -4.14
N GLN A 93 -15.17 3.87 -4.07
CA GLN A 93 -14.93 3.09 -2.86
C GLN A 93 -13.68 3.56 -2.09
N GLY A 94 -12.96 4.58 -2.57
CA GLY A 94 -11.78 5.15 -1.93
C GLY A 94 -10.49 4.37 -2.17
N TYR A 95 -10.41 3.54 -3.21
CA TYR A 95 -9.17 2.85 -3.53
C TYR A 95 -9.00 2.59 -5.03
N LEU A 96 -7.74 2.37 -5.42
CA LEU A 96 -7.31 1.94 -6.75
C LEU A 96 -6.42 0.71 -6.61
N THR A 97 -6.36 -0.11 -7.66
CA THR A 97 -5.37 -1.19 -7.78
C THR A 97 -4.40 -0.84 -8.89
N ALA A 98 -3.11 -0.80 -8.58
CA ALA A 98 -2.05 -0.51 -9.54
C ALA A 98 -1.33 -1.79 -9.98
N PRO A 99 -0.55 -1.73 -11.09
CA PRO A 99 0.30 -2.82 -11.53
C PRO A 99 1.19 -3.36 -10.40
N GLY A 100 1.44 -4.67 -10.37
CA GLY A 100 2.17 -5.33 -9.29
C GLY A 100 1.32 -5.62 -8.04
N GLY A 101 -0.01 -5.47 -8.12
CA GLY A 101 -0.95 -5.77 -7.03
C GLY A 101 -0.94 -4.76 -5.89
N PHE A 102 -0.43 -3.55 -6.14
CA PHE A 102 -0.45 -2.49 -5.14
C PHE A 102 -1.85 -1.93 -4.95
N ARG A 103 -2.27 -1.83 -3.70
CA ARG A 103 -3.49 -1.13 -3.33
C ARG A 103 -3.18 0.30 -2.92
N ILE A 104 -3.87 1.23 -3.57
CA ILE A 104 -3.72 2.67 -3.34
C ILE A 104 -5.02 3.18 -2.73
N GLY A 105 -4.97 3.63 -1.47
CA GLY A 105 -6.08 4.30 -0.82
C GLY A 105 -6.14 5.76 -1.27
N VAL A 106 -7.32 6.26 -1.54
CA VAL A 106 -7.56 7.64 -2.02
C VAL A 106 -8.63 8.29 -1.16
N CYS A 107 -8.35 9.49 -0.67
CA CYS A 107 -9.32 10.33 0.05
C CYS A 107 -9.50 11.66 -0.66
N GLY A 108 -10.73 12.17 -0.61
CA GLY A 108 -11.13 13.44 -1.20
C GLY A 108 -12.59 13.77 -0.89
N THR A 109 -13.14 14.75 -1.55
CA THR A 109 -14.55 15.11 -1.42
C THR A 109 -15.42 14.18 -2.27
N ALA A 110 -16.32 13.44 -1.64
CA ALA A 110 -17.23 12.56 -2.34
C ALA A 110 -18.29 13.37 -3.11
N VAL A 111 -18.45 13.05 -4.39
CA VAL A 111 -19.54 13.58 -5.24
C VAL A 111 -20.50 12.45 -5.57
N VAL A 112 -21.72 12.57 -5.07
CA VAL A 112 -22.80 11.60 -5.36
C VAL A 112 -23.67 12.19 -6.47
N ARG A 113 -23.86 11.44 -7.56
CA ARG A 113 -24.83 11.76 -8.62
C ARG A 113 -26.05 10.83 -8.50
N GLU A 114 -27.20 11.28 -8.97
CA GLU A 114 -28.39 10.45 -9.08
C GLU A 114 -28.05 9.17 -9.88
N GLY A 115 -28.34 8.00 -9.30
CA GLY A 115 -28.03 6.70 -9.92
C GLY A 115 -26.78 5.98 -9.38
N ASP A 116 -26.34 6.32 -8.16
CA ASP A 116 -25.29 5.58 -7.40
C ASP A 116 -23.84 5.67 -7.92
N SER A 117 -23.55 6.54 -8.89
CA SER A 117 -22.14 6.79 -9.27
C SER A 117 -21.48 7.73 -8.26
N ARG A 118 -20.58 7.21 -7.44
CA ARG A 118 -19.73 7.98 -6.53
C ARG A 118 -18.44 8.36 -7.25
N ASN A 119 -18.00 9.59 -7.11
CA ASN A 119 -16.71 10.05 -7.58
C ASN A 119 -15.99 10.84 -6.49
N LEU A 120 -14.68 10.96 -6.55
CA LEU A 120 -13.91 11.80 -5.64
C LEU A 120 -13.42 13.05 -6.37
N ARG A 121 -13.55 14.20 -5.70
CA ARG A 121 -12.94 15.48 -6.09
C ARG A 121 -12.04 15.98 -4.98
N ASP A 122 -11.24 17.00 -5.29
CA ASP A 122 -10.42 17.69 -4.30
C ASP A 122 -9.64 16.68 -3.44
N LEU A 123 -8.81 15.87 -4.09
CA LEU A 123 -8.05 14.82 -3.42
C LEU A 123 -7.25 15.40 -2.26
N SER A 124 -7.46 14.88 -1.07
CA SER A 124 -6.79 15.32 0.15
C SER A 124 -5.59 14.45 0.51
N SER A 125 -5.66 13.16 0.20
CA SER A 125 -4.55 12.25 0.44
C SER A 125 -4.60 11.01 -0.46
N VAL A 126 -3.40 10.46 -0.70
CA VAL A 126 -3.20 9.16 -1.36
C VAL A 126 -2.18 8.37 -0.56
N CYS A 127 -2.44 7.08 -0.33
CA CYS A 127 -1.49 6.17 0.29
C CYS A 127 -1.29 4.92 -0.58
N ILE A 128 -0.03 4.55 -0.82
CA ILE A 128 0.34 3.33 -1.53
C ILE A 128 0.75 2.31 -0.48
N ARG A 129 -0.02 1.23 -0.36
CA ARG A 129 0.28 0.16 0.58
C ARG A 129 1.32 -0.79 0.00
N ILE A 130 2.39 -1.03 0.76
CA ILE A 130 3.46 -1.94 0.40
C ILE A 130 3.12 -3.32 0.96
N GLY A 131 2.33 -4.08 0.18
CA GLY A 131 2.01 -5.48 0.53
C GLY A 131 3.27 -6.35 0.42
N ARG A 132 3.48 -7.20 1.41
CA ARG A 132 4.56 -8.19 1.43
C ARG A 132 3.96 -9.57 1.58
N GLU A 133 4.41 -10.50 0.79
CA GLU A 133 4.17 -11.91 1.01
C GLU A 133 5.17 -12.40 2.05
N GLN A 134 4.68 -13.14 3.02
CA GLN A 134 5.51 -13.79 4.03
C GLN A 134 5.39 -15.28 3.82
N GLU A 135 6.42 -15.86 3.21
CA GLU A 135 6.51 -17.29 3.00
C GLU A 135 7.09 -18.01 4.23
N GLY A 136 6.65 -19.23 4.47
CA GLY A 136 7.15 -20.09 5.55
C GLY A 136 6.61 -19.77 6.95
N VAL A 137 5.69 -18.84 7.09
CA VAL A 137 5.06 -18.50 8.40
C VAL A 137 4.21 -19.67 8.92
N SER A 138 3.66 -20.45 8.00
CA SER A 138 2.80 -21.62 8.33
C SER A 138 3.62 -22.87 8.65
N ALA A 139 4.89 -22.94 8.26
CA ALA A 139 5.71 -24.14 8.40
C ALA A 139 5.72 -24.75 9.82
N PRO A 140 5.81 -23.98 10.93
CA PRO A 140 5.75 -24.56 12.27
C PRO A 140 4.35 -25.01 12.70
N VAL A 141 3.30 -24.54 12.04
CA VAL A 141 1.90 -24.82 12.39
C VAL A 141 1.32 -25.94 11.54
N LEU A 142 1.69 -26.01 10.24
CA LEU A 142 1.16 -26.99 9.28
C LEU A 142 1.17 -28.45 9.80
N PRO A 143 2.26 -28.97 10.41
CA PRO A 143 2.27 -30.35 10.90
C PRO A 143 1.22 -30.63 11.98
N GLN A 144 0.80 -29.61 12.74
CA GLN A 144 -0.20 -29.72 13.81
C GLN A 144 -1.64 -29.78 13.29
N LEU A 145 -1.82 -29.42 12.00
CA LEU A 145 -3.14 -29.39 11.35
C LEU A 145 -3.51 -30.72 10.66
N TRP A 146 -2.57 -31.69 10.67
CA TRP A 146 -2.78 -33.00 10.06
C TRP A 146 -2.93 -34.08 11.15
N GLU A 147 -3.90 -34.98 10.95
CA GLU A 147 -4.10 -36.18 11.76
C GLU A 147 -4.50 -37.31 10.80
N ASP A 148 -3.81 -38.44 10.89
CA ASP A 148 -4.06 -39.61 10.06
C ASP A 148 -4.13 -39.30 8.54
N SER A 149 -3.21 -38.46 8.07
CA SER A 149 -3.15 -37.98 6.67
C SER A 149 -4.38 -37.16 6.22
N ARG A 150 -5.16 -36.62 7.15
CA ARG A 150 -6.29 -35.74 6.89
C ARG A 150 -6.07 -34.38 7.51
N PHE A 151 -6.42 -33.34 6.76
CA PHE A 151 -6.42 -31.96 7.27
C PHE A 151 -7.58 -31.77 8.25
N ARG A 152 -7.28 -31.24 9.42
CA ARG A 152 -8.27 -31.01 10.49
C ARG A 152 -8.98 -29.70 10.27
N SER A 153 -10.30 -29.67 10.51
CA SER A 153 -11.04 -28.42 10.62
C SER A 153 -10.48 -27.57 11.75
N THR A 154 -9.94 -26.40 11.40
CA THR A 154 -9.18 -25.57 12.32
C THR A 154 -9.75 -24.15 12.37
N VAL A 155 -9.79 -23.56 13.57
CA VAL A 155 -10.15 -22.15 13.78
C VAL A 155 -8.93 -21.39 14.30
N ILE A 156 -8.58 -20.29 13.61
CA ILE A 156 -7.48 -19.42 14.01
C ILE A 156 -8.04 -18.21 14.75
N LEU A 157 -7.70 -18.07 16.02
CA LEU A 157 -8.12 -16.97 16.88
C LEU A 157 -6.92 -16.10 17.25
N SER A 158 -7.00 -14.81 16.97
CA SER A 158 -6.04 -13.81 17.46
C SER A 158 -6.63 -12.41 17.38
N PRO A 159 -6.11 -11.43 18.12
CA PRO A 159 -6.43 -10.01 17.94
C PRO A 159 -6.21 -9.53 16.49
N PRO A 160 -6.84 -8.43 16.07
CA PRO A 160 -6.56 -7.80 14.79
C PRO A 160 -5.06 -7.49 14.62
N GLY A 161 -4.56 -7.56 13.38
CA GLY A 161 -3.17 -7.18 13.05
C GLY A 161 -2.10 -8.25 13.32
N LEU A 162 -2.41 -9.36 13.96
CA LEU A 162 -1.45 -10.42 14.33
C LEU A 162 -1.24 -11.50 13.22
N GLY A 163 -1.47 -11.16 11.96
CA GLY A 163 -1.05 -12.00 10.85
C GLY A 163 -1.94 -13.22 10.51
N LYS A 164 -3.21 -13.30 11.00
CA LYS A 164 -4.12 -14.40 10.64
C LYS A 164 -4.22 -14.67 9.14
N THR A 165 -4.46 -13.61 8.37
CA THR A 165 -4.59 -13.70 6.91
C THR A 165 -3.27 -14.05 6.25
N THR A 166 -2.14 -13.60 6.79
CA THR A 166 -0.80 -13.93 6.34
C THR A 166 -0.54 -15.43 6.52
N LEU A 167 -0.88 -15.95 7.71
CA LEU A 167 -0.76 -17.37 8.02
C LEU A 167 -1.64 -18.23 7.08
N LEU A 168 -2.89 -17.82 6.85
CA LEU A 168 -3.81 -18.53 5.95
C LEU A 168 -3.32 -18.54 4.49
N ARG A 169 -2.76 -17.42 4.00
CA ARG A 169 -2.23 -17.34 2.64
C ARG A 169 -1.01 -18.22 2.44
N ASP A 170 -0.18 -18.35 3.45
CA ASP A 170 1.02 -19.19 3.38
C ASP A 170 0.70 -20.70 3.50
N MET A 171 -0.52 -21.06 3.93
CA MET A 171 -1.00 -22.44 3.98
C MET A 171 -1.58 -22.95 2.66
N ILE A 172 -1.92 -22.08 1.72
CA ILE A 172 -2.58 -22.38 0.44
C ILE A 172 -1.57 -22.49 -0.67
#